data_86d150cb7a48974c0021b2b3620fc51a
#
_entry.id   86d150cb7a48974c0021b2b3620fc51a
#
_cell.length_a   1.000
_cell.length_b   1.000
_cell.length_c   1.000
_cell.angle_alpha   90.00
_cell.angle_beta   90.00
_cell.angle_gamma   90.00
#
_symmetry.space_group_name_H-M   'P 1'
#
loop_
_entity.id
_entity.type
_entity.pdbx_description
1 polymer ?
#
loop_
_entity_poly.entity_id
_entity_poly.type
_entity_poly.pdbx_seq_one_letter_code
_entity_poly.pdbx_strand_id
1 'polypeptide(L)'
;MFDALFAKYDRLVIFDTETTGLLFNRDEIIEFAAVVVEQVNGVPTVIREYDQLVSLSPGGFVPPQIEELTGITTQDIREKGLPKTRVCRDIAEMVQGNTLLLAYNAQFDLSFLFYMLLRDGDPAILKGKDKLDLLTVYRDRRGYPHKLCSAIEAYGLSDKVVNSHRAVDDVLATVAVMEEMEKERPDLDRYINLFGYIPKYGVEGKPIGSVTYKPQPYNAKQPLYI
;
A
#
# COMPACT_ATOMS: atom_id res chain seq x y z
N MET A 1 5.93 11.68 16.71
CA MET A 1 5.33 10.48 16.11
C MET A 1 6.12 10.08 14.89
N PHE A 2 6.38 8.80 14.69
CA PHE A 2 7.23 8.25 13.61
C PHE A 2 8.70 8.69 13.64
N ASP A 3 9.22 9.07 14.77
CA ASP A 3 10.58 9.63 14.90
C ASP A 3 11.66 8.64 14.43
N ALA A 4 11.49 7.35 14.70
CA ALA A 4 12.41 6.31 14.23
C ALA A 4 12.39 6.11 12.70
N LEU A 5 11.23 6.34 12.05
CA LEU A 5 11.11 6.32 10.60
C LEU A 5 11.72 7.58 9.99
N PHE A 6 11.39 8.76 10.51
CA PHE A 6 11.94 10.03 10.01
C PHE A 6 13.42 10.24 10.34
N ALA A 7 13.98 9.49 11.29
CA ALA A 7 15.44 9.43 11.46
C ALA A 7 16.16 8.72 10.30
N LYS A 8 15.43 7.94 9.51
CA LYS A 8 15.97 7.13 8.39
C LYS A 8 15.52 7.62 7.02
N TYR A 9 14.32 8.20 6.91
CA TYR A 9 13.69 8.59 5.65
C TYR A 9 13.24 10.04 5.71
N ASP A 10 13.35 10.73 4.58
CA ASP A 10 12.86 12.10 4.43
C ASP A 10 11.35 12.12 4.17
N ARG A 11 10.83 11.01 3.61
CA ARG A 11 9.45 10.92 3.13
C ARG A 11 8.86 9.53 3.38
N LEU A 12 7.59 9.51 3.77
CA LEU A 12 6.75 8.32 3.83
C LEU A 12 5.68 8.41 2.75
N VAL A 13 5.51 7.38 1.94
CA VAL A 13 4.43 7.28 0.94
C VAL A 13 3.56 6.09 1.30
N ILE A 14 2.37 6.37 1.80
CA ILE A 14 1.35 5.37 2.13
C ILE A 14 0.42 5.28 0.92
N PHE A 15 0.21 4.11 0.36
CA PHE A 15 -0.57 3.93 -0.86
C PHE A 15 -1.40 2.65 -0.84
N ASP A 16 -2.40 2.63 -1.70
CA ASP A 16 -3.32 1.51 -1.93
C ASP A 16 -3.75 1.47 -3.38
N THR A 17 -4.19 0.30 -3.86
CA THR A 17 -4.62 0.09 -5.25
C THR A 17 -5.91 -0.72 -5.33
N GLU A 18 -6.89 -0.23 -6.08
CA GLU A 18 -7.98 -1.06 -6.58
C GLU A 18 -7.64 -1.64 -7.94
N THR A 19 -8.04 -2.87 -8.18
CA THR A 19 -7.61 -3.64 -9.35
C THR A 19 -8.76 -4.40 -10.00
N THR A 20 -8.62 -4.77 -11.27
CA THR A 20 -9.63 -5.60 -11.96
C THR A 20 -9.66 -7.05 -11.49
N GLY A 21 -8.74 -7.47 -10.62
CA GLY A 21 -8.66 -8.83 -10.09
C GLY A 21 -7.40 -9.04 -9.25
N LEU A 22 -6.99 -10.29 -9.06
CA LEU A 22 -5.93 -10.65 -8.12
C LEU A 22 -4.58 -11.01 -8.78
N LEU A 23 -4.51 -11.06 -10.11
CA LEU A 23 -3.35 -11.54 -10.84
C LEU A 23 -2.58 -10.36 -11.46
N PHE A 24 -1.60 -9.84 -10.76
CA PHE A 24 -0.80 -8.67 -11.13
C PHE A 24 -0.15 -8.74 -12.53
N ASN A 25 0.05 -9.93 -13.09
CA ASN A 25 0.59 -10.14 -14.44
C ASN A 25 -0.48 -10.09 -15.55
N ARG A 26 -1.77 -10.11 -15.19
CA ARG A 26 -2.92 -10.12 -16.10
C ARG A 26 -3.90 -8.98 -15.81
N ASP A 27 -4.21 -8.79 -14.53
CA ASP A 27 -5.19 -7.81 -14.10
C ASP A 27 -4.54 -6.42 -14.02
N GLU A 28 -5.33 -5.36 -13.94
CA GLU A 28 -4.85 -3.99 -14.06
C GLU A 28 -5.29 -3.14 -12.86
N ILE A 29 -4.49 -2.14 -12.51
CA ILE A 29 -4.89 -1.10 -11.54
C ILE A 29 -6.00 -0.24 -12.18
N ILE A 30 -7.07 -0.01 -11.44
CA ILE A 30 -8.20 0.86 -11.80
C ILE A 30 -8.27 2.13 -10.96
N GLU A 31 -7.72 2.12 -9.76
CA GLU A 31 -7.56 3.27 -8.89
C GLU A 31 -6.20 3.17 -8.17
N PHE A 32 -5.51 4.28 -8.06
CA PHE A 32 -4.30 4.42 -7.25
C PHE A 32 -4.46 5.62 -6.34
N ALA A 33 -4.36 5.41 -5.05
CA ALA A 33 -4.35 6.46 -4.05
C ALA A 33 -3.06 6.46 -3.24
N ALA A 34 -2.62 7.63 -2.81
CA ALA A 34 -1.46 7.77 -1.94
C ALA A 34 -1.53 9.03 -1.07
N VAL A 35 -0.95 8.93 0.12
CA VAL A 35 -0.67 10.04 1.02
C VAL A 35 0.83 10.15 1.18
N VAL A 36 1.37 11.35 0.94
CA VAL A 36 2.79 11.66 1.12
C VAL A 36 2.97 12.46 2.39
N VAL A 37 3.76 11.95 3.32
CA VAL A 37 4.06 12.57 4.60
C VAL A 37 5.53 12.93 4.67
N GLU A 38 5.82 14.16 5.05
CA GLU A 38 7.16 14.66 5.36
C GLU A 38 7.19 15.29 6.74
N GLN A 39 8.39 15.49 7.28
CA GLN A 39 8.56 16.23 8.52
C GLN A 39 8.71 17.72 8.23
N VAL A 40 7.71 18.52 8.64
CA VAL A 40 7.74 19.97 8.55
C VAL A 40 7.92 20.56 9.94
N ASN A 41 9.04 21.21 10.19
CA ASN A 41 9.41 21.74 11.50
C ASN A 41 9.36 20.69 12.64
N GLY A 42 9.76 19.45 12.34
CA GLY A 42 9.76 18.34 13.29
C GLY A 42 8.38 17.68 13.49
N VAL A 43 7.35 18.08 12.72
CA VAL A 43 6.00 17.53 12.81
C VAL A 43 5.68 16.74 11.52
N PRO A 44 5.29 15.45 11.60
CA PRO A 44 4.77 14.70 10.46
C PRO A 44 3.58 15.44 9.85
N THR A 45 3.67 15.76 8.58
CA THR A 45 2.69 16.58 7.87
C THR A 45 2.38 15.95 6.52
N VAL A 46 1.10 15.80 6.21
CA VAL A 46 0.65 15.40 4.88
C VAL A 46 0.93 16.56 3.92
N ILE A 47 1.81 16.34 2.95
CA ILE A 47 2.19 17.35 1.96
C ILE A 47 1.52 17.12 0.60
N ARG A 48 1.00 15.92 0.36
CA ARG A 48 0.26 15.57 -0.86
C ARG A 48 -0.72 14.43 -0.56
N GLU A 49 -1.93 14.61 -1.05
CA GLU A 49 -2.91 13.55 -1.24
C GLU A 49 -3.09 13.32 -2.73
N TYR A 50 -3.18 12.07 -3.13
CA TYR A 50 -3.34 11.67 -4.52
C TYR A 50 -4.39 10.57 -4.60
N ASP A 51 -5.38 10.75 -5.45
CA ASP A 51 -6.44 9.78 -5.73
C ASP A 51 -6.82 9.89 -7.19
N GLN A 52 -6.59 8.82 -7.98
CA GLN A 52 -6.84 8.83 -9.40
C GLN A 52 -7.34 7.48 -9.92
N LEU A 53 -8.40 7.54 -10.69
CA LEU A 53 -8.77 6.43 -11.56
C LEU A 53 -7.76 6.27 -12.69
N VAL A 54 -7.46 5.02 -13.05
CA VAL A 54 -6.42 4.66 -14.02
C VAL A 54 -7.07 4.03 -15.25
N SER A 55 -6.77 4.55 -16.43
CA SER A 55 -7.31 4.02 -17.69
C SER A 55 -6.90 2.57 -17.91
N LEU A 56 -7.85 1.75 -18.32
CA LEU A 56 -7.59 0.36 -18.72
C LEU A 56 -6.95 0.28 -20.12
N SER A 57 -6.32 -0.84 -20.40
CA SER A 57 -5.84 -1.19 -21.73
C SER A 57 -7.01 -1.28 -22.73
N PRO A 58 -6.77 -1.12 -24.05
CA PRO A 58 -7.83 -1.21 -25.05
C PRO A 58 -8.64 -2.53 -24.93
N GLY A 59 -9.96 -2.40 -24.86
CA GLY A 59 -10.88 -3.53 -24.65
C GLY A 59 -11.02 -3.99 -23.20
N GLY A 60 -10.28 -3.39 -22.26
CA GLY A 60 -10.41 -3.66 -20.84
C GLY A 60 -11.75 -3.21 -20.26
N PHE A 61 -12.17 -3.87 -19.20
CA PHE A 61 -13.40 -3.56 -18.46
C PHE A 61 -13.20 -3.88 -16.97
N VAL A 62 -14.00 -3.26 -16.13
CA VAL A 62 -14.10 -3.61 -14.70
C VAL A 62 -15.04 -4.79 -14.57
N PRO A 63 -14.62 -5.93 -14.01
CA PRO A 63 -15.49 -7.07 -13.80
C PRO A 63 -16.63 -6.73 -12.83
N PRO A 64 -17.86 -7.29 -13.04
CA PRO A 64 -19.01 -6.96 -12.22
C PRO A 64 -18.80 -7.12 -10.71
N GLN A 65 -18.07 -8.16 -10.29
CA GLN A 65 -17.75 -8.37 -8.88
C GLN A 65 -16.82 -7.29 -8.29
N ILE A 66 -15.96 -6.69 -9.12
CA ILE A 66 -15.08 -5.58 -8.71
C ILE A 66 -15.88 -4.28 -8.68
N GLU A 67 -16.76 -4.08 -9.66
CA GLU A 67 -17.69 -2.94 -9.68
C GLU A 67 -18.61 -2.95 -8.45
N GLU A 68 -19.14 -4.12 -8.06
CA GLU A 68 -19.93 -4.29 -6.84
C GLU A 68 -19.12 -3.98 -5.57
N LEU A 69 -17.83 -4.38 -5.53
CA LEU A 69 -16.96 -4.20 -4.39
C LEU A 69 -16.51 -2.75 -4.20
N THR A 70 -16.06 -2.11 -5.30
CA THR A 70 -15.40 -0.80 -5.27
C THR A 70 -16.31 0.38 -5.64
N GLY A 71 -17.45 0.08 -6.29
CA GLY A 71 -18.31 1.09 -6.91
C GLY A 71 -17.72 1.74 -8.17
N ILE A 72 -16.53 1.30 -8.62
CA ILE A 72 -15.88 1.84 -9.82
C ILE A 72 -16.38 1.11 -11.05
N THR A 73 -17.03 1.85 -11.96
CA THR A 73 -17.56 1.28 -13.19
C THR A 73 -16.59 1.38 -14.37
N THR A 74 -16.76 0.53 -15.37
CA THR A 74 -16.02 0.67 -16.63
C THR A 74 -16.23 2.04 -17.28
N GLN A 75 -17.41 2.64 -17.08
CA GLN A 75 -17.71 3.98 -17.60
C GLN A 75 -16.93 5.06 -16.85
N ASP A 76 -16.85 4.99 -15.52
CA ASP A 76 -16.02 5.92 -14.74
C ASP A 76 -14.56 5.91 -15.21
N ILE A 77 -14.00 4.72 -15.44
CA ILE A 77 -12.64 4.58 -15.96
C ILE A 77 -12.48 5.22 -17.34
N ARG A 78 -13.47 5.08 -18.23
CA ARG A 78 -13.43 5.69 -19.57
C ARG A 78 -13.53 7.21 -19.56
N GLU A 79 -14.32 7.75 -18.64
CA GLU A 79 -14.60 9.18 -18.55
C GLU A 79 -13.55 9.94 -17.72
N LYS A 80 -13.04 9.34 -16.64
CA LYS A 80 -12.24 10.01 -15.62
C LYS A 80 -10.83 9.42 -15.47
N GLY A 81 -10.59 8.20 -16.00
CA GLY A 81 -9.30 7.51 -15.83
C GLY A 81 -8.17 8.25 -16.51
N LEU A 82 -7.10 8.52 -15.78
CA LEU A 82 -5.87 9.08 -16.34
C LEU A 82 -5.08 7.99 -17.08
N PRO A 83 -4.37 8.36 -18.16
CA PRO A 83 -3.45 7.44 -18.82
C PRO A 83 -2.42 6.88 -17.84
N LYS A 84 -2.15 5.56 -17.91
CA LYS A 84 -1.16 4.89 -17.06
C LYS A 84 0.19 5.57 -17.02
N THR A 85 0.67 6.02 -18.18
CA THR A 85 1.93 6.77 -18.32
C THR A 85 1.94 8.06 -17.50
N ARG A 86 0.79 8.73 -17.34
CA ARG A 86 0.65 9.91 -16.50
C ARG A 86 0.71 9.51 -15.02
N VAL A 87 -0.07 8.51 -14.62
CA VAL A 87 -0.08 8.00 -13.24
C VAL A 87 1.31 7.51 -12.84
N CYS A 88 2.01 6.76 -13.70
CA CYS A 88 3.40 6.34 -13.47
C CYS A 88 4.35 7.51 -13.21
N ARG A 89 4.19 8.62 -13.95
CA ARG A 89 4.99 9.85 -13.75
C ARG A 89 4.69 10.49 -12.39
N ASP A 90 3.40 10.62 -12.06
CA ASP A 90 2.98 11.21 -10.79
C ASP A 90 3.47 10.37 -9.59
N ILE A 91 3.46 9.03 -9.71
CA ILE A 91 4.05 8.12 -8.73
C ILE A 91 5.56 8.32 -8.64
N ALA A 92 6.27 8.42 -9.77
CA ALA A 92 7.70 8.65 -9.77
C ALA A 92 8.09 9.94 -9.02
N GLU A 93 7.29 11.00 -9.14
CA GLU A 93 7.48 12.24 -8.37
C GLU A 93 7.27 12.02 -6.87
N MET A 94 6.24 11.27 -6.48
CA MET A 94 5.93 11.01 -5.06
C MET A 94 7.02 10.19 -4.37
N VAL A 95 7.62 9.22 -5.07
CA VAL A 95 8.61 8.31 -4.49
C VAL A 95 10.07 8.78 -4.65
N GLN A 96 10.31 10.04 -5.04
CA GLN A 96 11.67 10.59 -5.18
C GLN A 96 12.42 10.64 -3.85
N GLY A 97 13.76 10.65 -3.95
CA GLY A 97 14.64 10.83 -2.79
C GLY A 97 14.66 9.62 -1.85
N ASN A 98 14.94 9.87 -0.58
CA ASN A 98 15.00 8.85 0.47
C ASN A 98 13.60 8.57 1.02
N THR A 99 12.84 7.74 0.33
CA THR A 99 11.42 7.47 0.59
C THR A 99 11.20 6.05 1.08
N LEU A 100 10.41 5.89 2.14
CA LEU A 100 9.83 4.62 2.58
C LEU A 100 8.45 4.44 1.94
N LEU A 101 8.22 3.27 1.35
CA LEU A 101 6.93 2.88 0.76
C LEU A 101 6.13 2.05 1.76
N LEU A 102 4.86 2.40 1.99
CA LEU A 102 4.00 1.74 2.97
C LEU A 102 2.66 1.38 2.36
N ALA A 103 2.15 0.21 2.71
CA ALA A 103 0.77 -0.20 2.40
C ALA A 103 0.27 -1.24 3.41
N TYR A 104 -1.03 -1.48 3.42
CA TYR A 104 -1.61 -2.60 4.16
C TYR A 104 -1.73 -3.80 3.22
N ASN A 105 -0.94 -4.87 3.44
CA ASN A 105 -0.71 -5.96 2.49
C ASN A 105 0.15 -5.54 1.29
N ALA A 106 1.24 -4.84 1.57
CA ALA A 106 2.09 -4.17 0.60
C ALA A 106 2.61 -5.06 -0.55
N GLN A 107 2.69 -6.38 -0.37
CA GLN A 107 3.06 -7.31 -1.43
C GLN A 107 2.10 -7.26 -2.62
N PHE A 108 0.80 -7.11 -2.34
CA PHE A 108 -0.23 -7.03 -3.37
C PHE A 108 -0.03 -5.77 -4.21
N ASP A 109 -0.07 -4.61 -3.57
CA ASP A 109 0.01 -3.31 -4.23
C ASP A 109 1.34 -3.10 -4.96
N LEU A 110 2.45 -3.45 -4.32
CA LEU A 110 3.78 -3.37 -4.94
C LEU A 110 3.91 -4.26 -6.18
N SER A 111 3.24 -5.41 -6.20
CA SER A 111 3.27 -6.29 -7.37
C SER A 111 2.53 -5.68 -8.54
N PHE A 112 1.32 -5.16 -8.33
CA PHE A 112 0.57 -4.45 -9.35
C PHE A 112 1.29 -3.20 -9.84
N LEU A 113 1.80 -2.40 -8.92
CA LEU A 113 2.57 -1.20 -9.22
C LEU A 113 3.81 -1.53 -10.06
N PHE A 114 4.58 -2.56 -9.68
CA PHE A 114 5.75 -2.99 -10.43
C PHE A 114 5.40 -3.37 -11.88
N TYR A 115 4.33 -4.15 -12.07
CA TYR A 115 3.93 -4.56 -13.41
C TYR A 115 3.33 -3.42 -14.26
N MET A 116 2.64 -2.46 -13.64
CA MET A 116 2.21 -1.25 -14.32
C MET A 116 3.42 -0.41 -14.75
N LEU A 117 4.37 -0.18 -13.85
CA LEU A 117 5.62 0.54 -14.17
C LEU A 117 6.46 -0.15 -15.23
N LEU A 118 6.49 -1.49 -15.24
CA LEU A 118 7.23 -2.25 -16.25
C LEU A 118 6.65 -2.07 -17.67
N ARG A 119 5.33 -1.86 -17.77
CA ARG A 119 4.62 -1.70 -19.06
C ARG A 119 4.51 -0.26 -19.51
N ASP A 120 4.25 0.65 -18.58
CA ASP A 120 3.79 2.01 -18.88
C ASP A 120 4.68 3.11 -18.26
N GLY A 121 5.74 2.73 -17.51
CA GLY A 121 6.61 3.67 -16.81
C GLY A 121 8.06 3.17 -16.69
N ASP A 122 8.68 3.42 -15.55
CA ASP A 122 10.02 2.94 -15.21
C ASP A 122 10.02 2.21 -13.86
N PRO A 123 10.15 0.88 -13.83
CA PRO A 123 10.19 0.13 -12.57
C PRO A 123 11.45 0.42 -11.73
N ALA A 124 12.48 1.08 -12.29
CA ALA A 124 13.67 1.45 -11.56
C ALA A 124 13.40 2.45 -10.42
N ILE A 125 12.28 3.17 -10.45
CA ILE A 125 11.86 4.07 -9.35
C ILE A 125 11.63 3.32 -8.03
N LEU A 126 11.35 2.02 -8.08
CA LEU A 126 11.17 1.17 -6.87
C LEU A 126 12.49 0.56 -6.39
N LYS A 127 13.56 0.66 -7.20
CA LYS A 127 14.85 0.06 -6.88
C LYS A 127 15.50 0.77 -5.69
N GLY A 128 15.94 -0.01 -4.71
CA GLY A 128 16.59 0.51 -3.52
C GLY A 128 15.66 1.24 -2.53
N LYS A 129 14.35 1.28 -2.80
CA LYS A 129 13.37 1.78 -1.83
C LYS A 129 13.11 0.71 -0.77
N ASP A 130 13.08 1.12 0.48
CA ASP A 130 12.60 0.27 1.56
C ASP A 130 11.06 0.26 1.62
N LYS A 131 10.52 -0.78 2.20
CA LYS A 131 9.07 -1.02 2.29
C LYS A 131 8.69 -1.37 3.72
N LEU A 132 7.50 -0.94 4.13
CA LEU A 132 6.88 -1.32 5.38
C LEU A 132 5.47 -1.87 5.10
N ASP A 133 5.27 -3.15 5.42
CA ASP A 133 3.98 -3.82 5.33
C ASP A 133 3.24 -3.77 6.66
N LEU A 134 2.21 -2.95 6.77
CA LEU A 134 1.43 -2.81 8.01
C LEU A 134 0.61 -4.04 8.34
N LEU A 135 0.24 -4.87 7.36
CA LEU A 135 -0.34 -6.17 7.61
C LEU A 135 0.63 -7.09 8.38
N THR A 136 1.91 -7.04 8.04
CA THR A 136 2.95 -7.79 8.75
C THR A 136 3.08 -7.34 10.20
N VAL A 137 3.07 -6.03 10.45
CA VAL A 137 3.05 -5.46 11.81
C VAL A 137 1.81 -5.92 12.57
N TYR A 138 0.63 -5.83 11.96
CA TYR A 138 -0.62 -6.22 12.58
C TYR A 138 -0.65 -7.71 12.96
N ARG A 139 -0.18 -8.58 12.05
CA ARG A 139 -0.06 -10.02 12.30
C ARG A 139 0.86 -10.37 13.46
N ASP A 140 1.94 -9.63 13.64
CA ASP A 140 2.84 -9.82 14.77
C ASP A 140 2.20 -9.43 16.11
N ARG A 141 1.26 -8.48 16.09
CA ARG A 141 0.64 -7.92 17.29
C ARG A 141 -0.72 -8.50 17.63
N ARG A 142 -1.44 -9.06 16.67
CA ARG A 142 -2.85 -9.51 16.82
C ARG A 142 -3.07 -10.87 16.19
N GLY A 143 -4.03 -11.59 16.75
CA GLY A 143 -4.56 -12.83 16.17
C GLY A 143 -5.44 -12.57 14.94
N TYR A 144 -5.75 -13.65 14.22
CA TYR A 144 -6.73 -13.63 13.13
C TYR A 144 -8.12 -13.13 13.63
N PRO A 145 -8.86 -12.34 12.82
CA PRO A 145 -8.63 -11.98 11.41
C PRO A 145 -7.66 -10.81 11.20
N HIS A 146 -7.08 -10.69 9.98
CA HIS A 146 -6.01 -9.72 9.69
C HIS A 146 -6.33 -8.76 8.53
N LYS A 147 -7.59 -8.59 8.16
CA LYS A 147 -7.99 -7.59 7.16
C LYS A 147 -7.83 -6.17 7.72
N LEU A 148 -7.75 -5.17 6.85
CA LEU A 148 -7.69 -3.75 7.25
C LEU A 148 -8.88 -3.38 8.15
N CYS A 149 -10.11 -3.80 7.80
CA CYS A 149 -11.29 -3.58 8.66
C CYS A 149 -11.12 -4.18 10.06
N SER A 150 -10.46 -5.31 10.19
CA SER A 150 -10.17 -5.91 11.50
C SER A 150 -9.15 -5.10 12.31
N ALA A 151 -8.17 -4.49 11.64
CA ALA A 151 -7.24 -3.58 12.29
C ALA A 151 -7.92 -2.28 12.74
N ILE A 152 -8.79 -1.71 11.90
CA ILE A 152 -9.62 -0.54 12.24
C ILE A 152 -10.43 -0.81 13.51
N GLU A 153 -11.11 -1.94 13.57
CA GLU A 153 -11.90 -2.35 14.75
C GLU A 153 -11.01 -2.55 16.00
N ALA A 154 -9.91 -3.29 15.86
CA ALA A 154 -9.01 -3.62 16.96
C ALA A 154 -8.32 -2.38 17.58
N TYR A 155 -8.12 -1.33 16.79
CA TYR A 155 -7.57 -0.04 17.26
C TYR A 155 -8.63 1.01 17.59
N GLY A 156 -9.93 0.64 17.57
CA GLY A 156 -11.03 1.55 17.97
C GLY A 156 -11.22 2.71 17.01
N LEU A 157 -11.02 2.50 15.72
CA LEU A 157 -11.07 3.52 14.68
C LEU A 157 -12.37 3.50 13.85
N SER A 158 -13.32 2.60 14.15
CA SER A 158 -14.52 2.38 13.33
C SER A 158 -15.40 3.63 13.17
N ASP A 159 -15.37 4.55 14.12
CA ASP A 159 -16.11 5.83 14.05
C ASP A 159 -15.28 6.96 13.41
N LYS A 160 -14.04 6.70 13.04
CA LYS A 160 -13.10 7.74 12.56
C LYS A 160 -12.72 7.58 11.09
N VAL A 161 -12.65 6.35 10.60
CA VAL A 161 -12.24 6.02 9.24
C VAL A 161 -13.16 4.99 8.62
N VAL A 162 -13.22 4.98 7.30
CA VAL A 162 -14.02 4.05 6.51
C VAL A 162 -13.08 3.14 5.72
N ASN A 163 -13.42 1.87 5.61
CA ASN A 163 -12.83 0.93 4.66
C ASN A 163 -13.93 0.59 3.64
N SER A 164 -13.98 1.36 2.57
CA SER A 164 -15.05 1.31 1.57
C SER A 164 -14.69 0.54 0.32
N HIS A 165 -13.48 -0.01 0.26
CA HIS A 165 -12.88 -0.51 -0.97
C HIS A 165 -12.78 0.58 -2.06
N ARG A 166 -12.44 1.79 -1.63
CA ARG A 166 -11.91 2.86 -2.46
C ARG A 166 -10.50 3.12 -1.96
N ALA A 167 -9.55 3.19 -2.88
CA ALA A 167 -8.14 3.28 -2.52
C ALA A 167 -7.84 4.48 -1.60
N VAL A 168 -8.50 5.60 -1.79
CA VAL A 168 -8.32 6.79 -0.93
C VAL A 168 -8.76 6.54 0.51
N ASP A 169 -9.93 5.91 0.71
CA ASP A 169 -10.45 5.61 2.06
C ASP A 169 -9.55 4.60 2.76
N ASP A 170 -9.07 3.59 2.03
CA ASP A 170 -8.20 2.53 2.55
C ASP A 170 -6.79 3.07 2.87
N VAL A 171 -6.27 4.03 2.11
CA VAL A 171 -5.04 4.77 2.46
C VAL A 171 -5.22 5.57 3.74
N LEU A 172 -6.31 6.35 3.88
CA LEU A 172 -6.58 7.14 5.09
C LEU A 172 -6.76 6.26 6.32
N ALA A 173 -7.48 5.14 6.16
CA ALA A 173 -7.61 4.13 7.21
C ALA A 173 -6.26 3.50 7.58
N THR A 174 -5.41 3.22 6.59
CA THR A 174 -4.07 2.68 6.79
C THR A 174 -3.17 3.66 7.55
N VAL A 175 -3.23 4.96 7.25
CA VAL A 175 -2.53 6.01 8.02
C VAL A 175 -2.99 6.02 9.47
N ALA A 176 -4.31 6.01 9.72
CA ALA A 176 -4.86 6.02 11.07
C ALA A 176 -4.46 4.75 11.87
N VAL A 177 -4.51 3.58 11.25
CA VAL A 177 -4.04 2.32 11.86
C VAL A 177 -2.55 2.38 12.17
N MET A 178 -1.72 2.91 11.27
CA MET A 178 -0.29 3.10 11.46
C MET A 178 0.01 4.02 12.66
N GLU A 179 -0.76 5.09 12.83
CA GLU A 179 -0.63 5.99 13.97
C GLU A 179 -0.91 5.29 15.31
N GLU A 180 -1.96 4.49 15.38
CA GLU A 180 -2.29 3.73 16.60
C GLU A 180 -1.26 2.61 16.85
N MET A 181 -0.75 1.98 15.80
CA MET A 181 0.36 1.03 15.93
C MET A 181 1.61 1.68 16.52
N GLU A 182 1.96 2.88 16.09
CA GLU A 182 3.12 3.62 16.61
C GLU A 182 2.91 4.03 18.07
N LYS A 183 1.69 4.46 18.45
CA LYS A 183 1.34 4.80 19.84
C LYS A 183 1.39 3.58 20.76
N GLU A 184 0.92 2.44 20.28
CA GLU A 184 0.96 1.19 21.03
C GLU A 184 2.40 0.73 21.30
N ARG A 185 3.25 0.77 20.28
CA ARG A 185 4.67 0.40 20.36
C ARG A 185 5.45 1.09 19.25
N PRO A 186 6.35 2.03 19.60
CA PRO A 186 7.08 2.84 18.63
C PRO A 186 8.30 2.08 18.05
N ASP A 187 8.02 1.01 17.30
CA ASP A 187 9.01 0.08 16.75
C ASP A 187 8.74 -0.27 15.27
N LEU A 188 7.97 0.55 14.56
CA LEU A 188 7.64 0.31 13.15
C LEU A 188 8.88 0.19 12.28
N ASP A 189 9.94 0.89 12.62
CA ASP A 189 11.23 0.85 11.91
C ASP A 189 11.90 -0.54 11.95
N ARG A 190 11.51 -1.39 12.90
CA ARG A 190 11.99 -2.77 13.03
C ARG A 190 11.39 -3.73 12.01
N TYR A 191 10.26 -3.35 11.40
CA TYR A 191 9.54 -4.15 10.40
C TYR A 191 9.91 -3.79 8.96
N ILE A 192 10.81 -2.84 8.75
CA ILE A 192 11.25 -2.43 7.41
C ILE A 192 11.78 -3.64 6.64
N ASN A 193 11.26 -3.84 5.43
CA ASN A 193 11.55 -4.96 4.54
C ASN A 193 11.20 -6.35 5.11
N LEU A 194 10.40 -6.42 6.17
CA LEU A 194 9.83 -7.67 6.65
C LEU A 194 8.43 -7.87 6.08
N PHE A 195 8.17 -9.07 5.58
CA PHE A 195 6.87 -9.46 5.05
C PHE A 195 6.42 -10.77 5.69
N GLY A 196 5.21 -10.77 6.22
CA GLY A 196 4.54 -11.98 6.68
C GLY A 196 4.12 -12.81 5.49
N TYR A 197 4.97 -13.72 5.05
CA TYR A 197 4.71 -14.59 3.91
C TYR A 197 3.64 -15.63 4.22
N ILE A 198 2.58 -15.64 3.43
CA ILE A 198 1.63 -16.74 3.35
C ILE A 198 1.81 -17.39 1.99
N PRO A 199 2.23 -18.69 1.89
CA PRO A 199 2.47 -19.35 0.60
C PRO A 199 1.29 -19.26 -0.37
N LYS A 200 0.06 -19.30 0.15
CA LYS A 200 -1.18 -19.19 -0.63
C LYS A 200 -1.35 -17.84 -1.36
N TYR A 201 -0.78 -16.77 -0.82
CA TYR A 201 -0.90 -15.41 -1.34
C TYR A 201 0.46 -14.79 -1.66
N GLY A 202 1.51 -15.61 -1.68
CA GLY A 202 2.85 -15.17 -2.05
C GLY A 202 2.86 -14.59 -3.47
N VAL A 203 3.78 -13.68 -3.71
CA VAL A 203 3.97 -13.08 -5.04
C VAL A 203 4.39 -14.16 -6.01
N GLU A 204 3.51 -14.47 -6.96
CA GLU A 204 3.87 -15.27 -8.13
C GLU A 204 4.59 -14.36 -9.13
N GLY A 205 5.75 -14.77 -9.61
CA GLY A 205 6.51 -14.04 -10.60
C GLY A 205 7.86 -13.53 -10.10
N LYS A 206 8.47 -12.61 -10.84
CA LYS A 206 9.77 -12.05 -10.47
C LYS A 206 9.61 -11.19 -9.22
N PRO A 207 10.34 -11.49 -8.15
CA PRO A 207 10.30 -10.67 -6.95
C PRO A 207 10.73 -9.24 -7.28
N ILE A 208 10.12 -8.26 -6.61
CA ILE A 208 10.57 -6.89 -6.66
C ILE A 208 11.97 -6.87 -6.05
N GLY A 209 12.98 -6.51 -6.84
CA GLY A 209 14.39 -6.82 -6.57
C GLY A 209 14.99 -6.24 -5.29
N SER A 210 14.27 -5.40 -4.53
CA SER A 210 14.72 -4.84 -3.25
C SER A 210 13.91 -5.35 -2.05
N VAL A 211 12.97 -6.28 -2.26
CA VAL A 211 12.12 -6.81 -1.20
C VAL A 211 12.63 -8.18 -0.77
N THR A 212 12.92 -8.32 0.52
CA THR A 212 13.24 -9.61 1.11
C THR A 212 11.95 -10.24 1.63
N TYR A 213 11.47 -11.28 0.94
CA TYR A 213 10.34 -12.08 1.40
C TYR A 213 10.83 -13.08 2.44
N LYS A 214 10.45 -12.91 3.68
CA LYS A 214 10.73 -13.89 4.74
C LYS A 214 9.47 -14.67 5.04
N PRO A 215 9.49 -16.03 4.91
CA PRO A 215 8.46 -16.88 5.49
C PRO A 215 8.43 -16.65 7.00
N GLN A 216 7.29 -16.27 7.53
CA GLN A 216 7.16 -16.02 8.96
C GLN A 216 6.10 -16.93 9.55
N PRO A 217 6.51 -17.88 10.43
CA PRO A 217 5.54 -18.54 11.25
C PRO A 217 4.91 -17.49 12.18
N TYR A 218 3.60 -17.39 12.12
CA TYR A 218 2.87 -16.51 13.02
C TYR A 218 3.07 -16.96 14.47
N ASN A 219 3.67 -16.10 15.30
CA ASN A 219 3.74 -16.26 16.72
C ASN A 219 3.41 -14.94 17.41
N ALA A 220 2.18 -14.83 17.93
CA ALA A 220 1.68 -13.63 18.59
C ALA A 220 2.46 -13.21 19.86
N LYS A 221 3.38 -14.06 20.34
CA LYS A 221 4.12 -13.80 21.58
C LYS A 221 5.52 -13.24 21.38
N GLN A 222 6.04 -13.28 20.14
CA GLN A 222 7.40 -12.80 19.83
C GLN A 222 7.36 -11.87 18.63
N PRO A 223 7.91 -10.64 18.73
CA PRO A 223 8.04 -9.74 17.59
C PRO A 223 8.88 -10.37 16.48
N LEU A 224 8.56 -10.06 15.22
CA LEU A 224 9.20 -10.66 14.04
C LEU A 224 10.68 -10.30 13.85
N TYR A 225 11.16 -9.29 14.55
CA TYR A 225 12.53 -8.78 14.46
C TYR A 225 13.46 -9.28 15.58
N ILE A 226 13.01 -10.19 16.41
CA ILE A 226 13.83 -10.84 17.45
C ILE A 226 14.50 -12.09 16.91
#